data_e6f97bdd141b2a97b85c6235cff50a9b
#
_entry.id   e6f97bdd141b2a97b85c6235cff50a9b
#
_cell.length_a   1.000
_cell.length_b   1.000
_cell.length_c   1.000
_cell.angle_alpha   90.00
_cell.angle_beta   90.00
_cell.angle_gamma   90.00
#
_symmetry.space_group_name_H-M   'P 1'
#
loop_
_entity.id
_entity.type
_entity.pdbx_description
1 polymer ?
#
loop_
_entity_poly.entity_id
_entity_poly.type
_entity_poly.pdbx_seq_one_letter_code
_entity_poly.pdbx_strand_id
1 'polypeptide(L)'
;PSSEPSLPGISRFPIPQWQAISDRRGINFRRGAIMARAVSRLSQRPQFGRTQMEKALCLTQHGLGIDLDLEFERYQNGPFTSEIHGLESLAKKQEWFSSSPQQDGRGASYKPQSKIQDRIDAASLILGNQVERFEWLLDQLGKMDSTQAEIFATTFMAWHDLLHEGVGSPTEAEIATRF
;
A
#
# COMPACT_ATOMS: atom_id res chain seq x y z
N PRO A 1 -29.64 6.31 42.10
CA PRO A 1 -29.59 5.67 40.80
C PRO A 1 -29.10 6.70 39.80
N SER A 2 -27.81 6.56 39.43
CA SER A 2 -27.16 7.45 38.51
C SER A 2 -27.40 6.95 37.10
N SER A 3 -28.14 7.74 36.30
CA SER A 3 -28.35 7.47 34.90
C SER A 3 -27.09 7.92 34.14
N GLU A 4 -26.33 6.98 33.58
CA GLU A 4 -25.32 7.29 32.60
C GLU A 4 -25.94 7.85 31.32
N PRO A 5 -25.40 8.93 30.73
CA PRO A 5 -25.89 9.41 29.44
C PRO A 5 -25.43 8.43 28.35
N SER A 6 -26.41 7.82 27.67
CA SER A 6 -26.19 7.05 26.45
C SER A 6 -25.56 7.95 25.39
N LEU A 7 -24.35 7.67 24.97
CA LEU A 7 -23.73 8.30 23.83
C LEU A 7 -24.59 8.04 22.58
N PRO A 8 -24.85 9.07 21.75
CA PRO A 8 -25.60 8.88 20.51
C PRO A 8 -24.81 7.89 19.63
N GLY A 9 -25.53 6.86 19.14
CA GLY A 9 -24.96 5.79 18.35
C GLY A 9 -24.16 6.35 17.20
N ILE A 10 -22.89 5.93 17.13
CA ILE A 10 -22.05 6.11 15.95
C ILE A 10 -22.80 5.43 14.81
N SER A 11 -23.40 6.23 13.94
CA SER A 11 -24.00 5.76 12.70
C SER A 11 -22.89 5.00 11.96
N ARG A 12 -22.96 3.66 11.98
CA ARG A 12 -22.13 2.84 11.12
C ARG A 12 -22.57 3.17 9.70
N PHE A 13 -21.77 3.97 9.00
CA PHE A 13 -21.93 4.09 7.56
C PHE A 13 -22.00 2.69 6.99
N PRO A 14 -22.99 2.36 6.16
CA PRO A 14 -23.05 1.04 5.55
C PRO A 14 -21.74 0.81 4.82
N ILE A 15 -21.03 -0.26 5.21
CA ILE A 15 -19.81 -0.70 4.51
C ILE A 15 -20.23 -0.94 3.06
N PRO A 16 -19.65 -0.25 2.08
CA PRO A 16 -20.01 -0.49 0.69
C PRO A 16 -19.92 -1.99 0.38
N GLN A 17 -20.86 -2.53 -0.40
CA GLN A 17 -20.95 -3.98 -0.68
C GLN A 17 -19.63 -4.58 -1.19
N TRP A 18 -18.80 -3.78 -1.87
CA TRP A 18 -17.48 -4.20 -2.34
C TRP A 18 -16.43 -4.37 -1.20
N GLN A 19 -16.63 -3.79 -0.01
CA GLN A 19 -15.79 -4.06 1.17
C GLN A 19 -16.17 -5.37 1.88
N ALA A 20 -17.36 -5.89 1.63
CA ALA A 20 -17.82 -7.14 2.20
C ALA A 20 -17.38 -8.38 1.40
N ILE A 21 -16.69 -8.22 0.29
CA ILE A 21 -16.16 -9.35 -0.49
C ILE A 21 -14.89 -9.82 0.22
N SER A 22 -15.09 -10.69 1.20
CA SER A 22 -14.00 -11.31 2.00
C SER A 22 -13.39 -12.54 1.34
N ASP A 23 -13.69 -12.83 0.08
CA ASP A 23 -13.05 -13.90 -0.64
C ASP A 23 -11.68 -13.46 -1.19
N ARG A 24 -10.78 -14.42 -1.35
CA ARG A 24 -9.42 -14.21 -1.87
C ARG A 24 -9.43 -13.45 -3.21
N ARG A 25 -10.46 -13.63 -4.03
CA ARG A 25 -10.60 -12.96 -5.32
C ARG A 25 -10.86 -11.46 -5.16
N GLY A 26 -11.78 -11.10 -4.27
CA GLY A 26 -12.09 -9.69 -3.98
C GLY A 26 -10.89 -8.94 -3.41
N ILE A 27 -10.15 -9.56 -2.49
CA ILE A 27 -8.91 -9.01 -1.93
C ILE A 27 -7.86 -8.76 -3.03
N ASN A 28 -7.62 -9.73 -3.92
CA ASN A 28 -6.64 -9.57 -5.00
C ASN A 28 -7.04 -8.49 -6.01
N PHE A 29 -8.34 -8.33 -6.28
CA PHE A 29 -8.82 -7.24 -7.13
C PHE A 29 -8.65 -5.87 -6.46
N ARG A 30 -8.81 -5.77 -5.14
CA ARG A 30 -8.53 -4.56 -4.36
C ARG A 30 -7.04 -4.21 -4.40
N ARG A 31 -6.17 -5.17 -4.13
CA ARG A 31 -4.71 -5.04 -4.22
C ARG A 31 -4.29 -4.59 -5.62
N GLY A 32 -4.81 -5.25 -6.65
CA GLY A 32 -4.56 -4.91 -8.05
C GLY A 32 -5.02 -3.51 -8.43
N ALA A 33 -6.10 -3.01 -7.86
CA ALA A 33 -6.58 -1.64 -8.08
C ALA A 33 -5.60 -0.59 -7.52
N ILE A 34 -5.12 -0.78 -6.30
CA ILE A 34 -4.11 0.09 -5.69
C ILE A 34 -2.81 0.07 -6.48
N MET A 35 -2.34 -1.12 -6.89
CA MET A 35 -1.15 -1.27 -7.74
C MET A 35 -1.34 -0.59 -9.11
N ALA A 36 -2.49 -0.75 -9.76
CA ALA A 36 -2.78 -0.14 -11.05
C ALA A 36 -2.73 1.39 -10.99
N ARG A 37 -3.25 1.99 -9.92
CA ARG A 37 -3.16 3.43 -9.71
C ARG A 37 -1.72 3.88 -9.51
N ALA A 38 -0.91 3.14 -8.74
CA ALA A 38 0.51 3.42 -8.58
C ALA A 38 1.26 3.31 -9.91
N VAL A 39 1.02 2.27 -10.70
CA VAL A 39 1.60 2.09 -12.05
C VAL A 39 1.23 3.25 -12.96
N SER A 40 -0.05 3.63 -13.02
CA SER A 40 -0.53 4.75 -13.83
C SER A 40 0.19 6.06 -13.49
N ARG A 41 0.45 6.29 -12.21
CA ARG A 41 1.06 7.52 -11.72
C ARG A 41 2.58 7.56 -11.91
N LEU A 42 3.26 6.42 -11.71
CA LEU A 42 4.71 6.37 -11.54
C LEU A 42 5.47 5.59 -12.62
N SER A 43 4.80 4.89 -13.54
CA SER A 43 5.48 4.05 -14.54
C SER A 43 6.44 4.81 -15.46
N GLN A 44 6.28 6.12 -15.60
CA GLN A 44 7.20 6.99 -16.36
C GLN A 44 8.42 7.44 -15.53
N ARG A 45 8.45 7.15 -14.23
CA ARG A 45 9.58 7.49 -13.37
C ARG A 45 10.64 6.40 -13.44
N PRO A 46 11.91 6.71 -13.78
CA PRO A 46 12.96 5.68 -13.93
C PRO A 46 13.23 4.88 -12.66
N GLN A 47 13.06 5.51 -11.49
CA GLN A 47 13.28 4.86 -10.20
C GLN A 47 12.13 3.96 -9.76
N PHE A 48 10.94 4.10 -10.37
CA PHE A 48 9.78 3.32 -9.96
C PHE A 48 9.90 1.86 -10.40
N GLY A 49 9.98 0.99 -9.44
CA GLY A 49 10.09 -0.44 -9.64
C GLY A 49 9.39 -1.22 -8.52
N ARG A 50 9.70 -2.53 -8.44
CA ARG A 50 9.07 -3.42 -7.45
C ARG A 50 9.31 -2.95 -6.01
N THR A 51 10.50 -2.46 -5.69
CA THR A 51 10.79 -1.93 -4.35
C THR A 51 9.83 -0.82 -3.97
N GLN A 52 9.68 0.21 -4.81
CA GLN A 52 8.74 1.30 -4.52
C GLN A 52 7.29 0.82 -4.48
N MET A 53 6.90 -0.14 -5.33
CA MET A 53 5.57 -0.74 -5.30
C MET A 53 5.28 -1.43 -3.96
N GLU A 54 6.21 -2.24 -3.47
CA GLU A 54 6.07 -2.90 -2.17
C GLU A 54 5.94 -1.91 -1.02
N LYS A 55 6.74 -0.84 -1.05
CA LYS A 55 6.65 0.22 -0.05
C LYS A 55 5.34 1.00 -0.16
N ALA A 56 4.85 1.24 -1.37
CA ALA A 56 3.54 1.85 -1.59
C ALA A 56 2.41 1.01 -0.99
N LEU A 57 2.43 -0.31 -1.21
CA LEU A 57 1.43 -1.22 -0.62
C LEU A 57 1.50 -1.26 0.91
N CYS A 58 2.71 -1.38 1.47
CA CYS A 58 2.93 -1.38 2.91
C CYS A 58 2.41 -0.11 3.57
N LEU A 59 2.79 1.05 3.05
CA LEU A 59 2.39 2.35 3.58
C LEU A 59 0.90 2.65 3.35
N THR A 60 0.31 2.11 2.29
CA THR A 60 -1.14 2.19 2.06
C THR A 60 -1.90 1.40 3.12
N GLN A 61 -1.46 0.18 3.41
CA GLN A 61 -2.11 -0.65 4.42
C GLN A 61 -1.94 -0.09 5.83
N HIS A 62 -0.73 0.18 6.25
CA HIS A 62 -0.41 0.58 7.64
C HIS A 62 -0.51 2.08 7.88
N GLY A 63 -0.23 2.91 6.89
CA GLY A 63 -0.24 4.37 7.02
C GLY A 63 -1.59 5.00 6.68
N LEU A 64 -2.28 4.51 5.67
CA LEU A 64 -3.59 5.02 5.25
C LEU A 64 -4.77 4.21 5.80
N GLY A 65 -4.50 3.05 6.44
CA GLY A 65 -5.55 2.19 7.00
C GLY A 65 -6.42 1.50 5.95
N ILE A 66 -5.91 1.31 4.74
CA ILE A 66 -6.61 0.57 3.68
C ILE A 66 -6.29 -0.91 3.84
N ASP A 67 -7.30 -1.69 4.18
CA ASP A 67 -7.15 -3.14 4.34
C ASP A 67 -6.84 -3.80 2.99
N LEU A 68 -5.59 -4.24 2.83
CA LEU A 68 -5.11 -5.02 1.70
C LEU A 68 -4.86 -6.48 2.08
N ASP A 69 -4.95 -6.82 3.36
CA ASP A 69 -4.70 -8.17 3.89
C ASP A 69 -3.36 -8.75 3.38
N LEU A 70 -2.33 -7.90 3.34
CA LEU A 70 -0.98 -8.28 2.95
C LEU A 70 -0.11 -8.55 4.19
N GLU A 71 0.64 -9.62 4.14
CA GLU A 71 1.67 -9.91 5.14
C GLU A 71 3.00 -9.31 4.67
N PHE A 72 3.61 -8.50 5.53
CA PHE A 72 4.93 -7.90 5.28
C PHE A 72 5.95 -8.50 6.24
N GLU A 73 6.95 -9.14 5.65
CA GLU A 73 8.13 -9.60 6.39
C GLU A 73 9.16 -8.49 6.47
N ARG A 74 9.90 -8.43 7.60
CA ARG A 74 11.05 -7.54 7.72
C ARG A 74 12.26 -8.20 7.06
N TYR A 75 12.73 -7.58 6.01
CA TYR A 75 13.94 -8.00 5.29
C TYR A 75 15.02 -6.92 5.41
N GLN A 76 16.26 -7.26 5.07
CA GLN A 76 17.40 -6.31 5.05
C GLN A 76 17.10 -5.04 4.22
N ASN A 77 16.18 -5.14 3.27
CA ASN A 77 15.79 -4.08 2.35
C ASN A 77 14.38 -3.53 2.68
N GLY A 78 13.99 -3.55 3.96
CA GLY A 78 12.71 -3.04 4.43
C GLY A 78 11.55 -4.02 4.25
N PRO A 79 10.30 -3.59 4.50
CA PRO A 79 9.13 -4.45 4.44
C PRO A 79 8.92 -5.02 3.03
N PHE A 80 8.77 -6.32 2.96
CA PHE A 80 8.62 -7.13 1.74
C PHE A 80 7.39 -8.03 1.84
N THR A 81 6.71 -8.25 0.72
CA THR A 81 5.66 -9.26 0.62
C THR A 81 5.89 -10.20 -0.55
N SER A 82 5.90 -11.51 -0.29
CA SER A 82 6.03 -12.53 -1.35
C SER A 82 4.82 -12.58 -2.29
N GLU A 83 3.68 -12.04 -1.86
CA GLU A 83 2.44 -12.02 -2.63
C GLU A 83 2.50 -11.13 -3.88
N ILE A 84 3.46 -10.22 -3.96
CA ILE A 84 3.60 -9.29 -5.10
C ILE A 84 3.73 -10.01 -6.44
N HIS A 85 4.43 -11.12 -6.49
CA HIS A 85 4.61 -11.90 -7.73
C HIS A 85 3.30 -12.49 -8.26
N GLY A 86 2.45 -12.97 -7.35
CA GLY A 86 1.10 -13.45 -7.70
C GLY A 86 0.20 -12.32 -8.21
N LEU A 87 0.30 -11.14 -7.59
CA LEU A 87 -0.46 -9.96 -8.00
C LEU A 87 0.00 -9.43 -9.36
N GLU A 88 1.31 -9.41 -9.63
CA GLU A 88 1.86 -9.05 -10.95
C GLU A 88 1.38 -10.01 -12.05
N SER A 89 1.37 -11.31 -11.76
CA SER A 89 0.88 -12.33 -12.68
C SER A 89 -0.61 -12.18 -12.97
N LEU A 90 -1.41 -11.90 -11.94
CA LEU A 90 -2.84 -11.61 -12.08
C LEU A 90 -3.07 -10.35 -12.91
N ALA A 91 -2.36 -9.27 -12.62
CA ALA A 91 -2.49 -8.00 -13.33
C ALA A 91 -2.18 -8.15 -14.82
N LYS A 92 -1.14 -8.91 -15.17
CA LYS A 92 -0.79 -9.22 -16.55
C LYS A 92 -1.91 -10.01 -17.25
N LYS A 93 -2.42 -11.05 -16.60
CA LYS A 93 -3.54 -11.88 -17.12
C LYS A 93 -4.80 -11.07 -17.34
N GLN A 94 -5.07 -10.09 -16.48
CA GLN A 94 -6.24 -9.23 -16.55
C GLN A 94 -6.05 -8.00 -17.44
N GLU A 95 -4.86 -7.84 -18.05
CA GLU A 95 -4.51 -6.70 -18.92
C GLU A 95 -4.57 -5.34 -18.18
N TRP A 96 -4.26 -5.31 -16.90
CA TRP A 96 -4.16 -4.06 -16.11
C TRP A 96 -2.80 -3.41 -16.29
N PHE A 97 -1.76 -4.15 -16.00
CA PHE A 97 -0.36 -3.77 -16.22
C PHE A 97 0.51 -5.04 -16.30
N SER A 98 1.70 -4.88 -16.83
CA SER A 98 2.73 -5.92 -16.83
C SER A 98 3.96 -5.47 -16.07
N SER A 99 4.69 -6.43 -15.51
CA SER A 99 6.03 -6.23 -14.95
C SER A 99 7.06 -6.93 -15.83
N SER A 100 8.24 -6.32 -15.95
CA SER A 100 9.38 -6.88 -16.67
C SER A 100 10.63 -6.72 -15.83
N PRO A 101 11.56 -7.70 -15.81
CA PRO A 101 12.84 -7.53 -15.12
C PRO A 101 13.56 -6.27 -15.61
N GLN A 102 14.20 -5.54 -14.69
CA GLN A 102 15.08 -4.45 -15.06
C GLN A 102 16.37 -4.99 -15.68
N GLN A 103 17.06 -4.17 -16.50
CA GLN A 103 18.25 -4.58 -17.23
C GLN A 103 19.40 -5.03 -16.32
N ASP A 104 19.45 -4.51 -15.09
CA ASP A 104 20.43 -4.91 -14.06
C ASP A 104 20.07 -6.19 -13.31
N GLY A 105 18.93 -6.81 -13.64
CA GLY A 105 18.43 -8.02 -12.97
C GLY A 105 17.89 -7.78 -11.55
N ARG A 106 17.88 -6.54 -11.07
CA ARG A 106 17.49 -6.17 -9.72
C ARG A 106 16.13 -5.45 -9.73
N GLY A 107 15.05 -6.20 -9.62
CA GLY A 107 13.73 -5.62 -9.56
C GLY A 107 12.92 -5.73 -10.85
N ALA A 108 11.86 -4.99 -10.95
CA ALA A 108 10.98 -4.95 -12.12
C ALA A 108 10.57 -3.52 -12.43
N SER A 109 10.33 -3.26 -13.71
CA SER A 109 9.64 -2.08 -14.21
C SER A 109 8.20 -2.43 -14.56
N TYR A 110 7.32 -1.45 -14.51
CA TYR A 110 5.89 -1.63 -14.79
C TYR A 110 5.44 -0.88 -16.02
N LYS A 111 4.53 -1.48 -16.78
CA LYS A 111 3.93 -0.88 -17.97
C LYS A 111 2.42 -1.03 -17.93
N PRO A 112 1.65 0.09 -18.05
CA PRO A 112 0.19 0.03 -18.17
C PRO A 112 -0.26 -0.81 -19.36
N GLN A 113 -1.42 -1.48 -19.24
CA GLN A 113 -2.07 -2.24 -20.31
C GLN A 113 -3.49 -1.74 -20.54
N SER A 114 -4.20 -2.35 -21.52
CA SER A 114 -5.45 -1.84 -22.08
C SER A 114 -6.60 -1.65 -21.09
N LYS A 115 -6.67 -2.47 -20.04
CA LYS A 115 -7.77 -2.45 -19.04
C LYS A 115 -7.39 -1.80 -17.72
N ILE A 116 -6.30 -1.03 -17.68
CA ILE A 116 -5.85 -0.41 -16.43
C ILE A 116 -6.86 0.60 -15.88
N GLN A 117 -7.57 1.32 -16.75
CA GLN A 117 -8.48 2.40 -16.34
C GLN A 117 -9.58 1.92 -15.40
N ASP A 118 -10.17 0.77 -15.65
CA ASP A 118 -11.21 0.18 -14.78
C ASP A 118 -10.68 -0.05 -13.36
N ARG A 119 -9.39 -0.38 -13.24
CA ARG A 119 -8.74 -0.59 -11.93
C ARG A 119 -8.38 0.72 -11.23
N ILE A 120 -7.99 1.74 -12.00
CA ILE A 120 -7.75 3.09 -11.48
C ILE A 120 -9.04 3.66 -10.89
N ASP A 121 -10.16 3.50 -11.59
CA ASP A 121 -11.47 3.95 -11.12
C ASP A 121 -11.89 3.20 -9.84
N ALA A 122 -11.69 1.88 -9.81
CA ALA A 122 -11.91 1.08 -8.60
C ALA A 122 -11.02 1.52 -7.42
N ALA A 123 -9.76 1.87 -7.67
CA ALA A 123 -8.86 2.38 -6.64
C ALA A 123 -9.40 3.66 -6.00
N SER A 124 -9.99 4.56 -6.77
CA SER A 124 -10.59 5.79 -6.23
C SER A 124 -11.73 5.50 -5.25
N LEU A 125 -12.54 4.48 -5.54
CA LEU A 125 -13.61 4.05 -4.64
C LEU A 125 -13.06 3.38 -3.37
N ILE A 126 -12.03 2.56 -3.50
CA ILE A 126 -11.37 1.86 -2.37
C ILE A 126 -10.71 2.87 -1.44
N LEU A 127 -10.01 3.85 -1.98
CA LEU A 127 -9.30 4.87 -1.21
C LEU A 127 -10.26 5.86 -0.54
N GLY A 128 -11.41 6.15 -1.15
CA GLY A 128 -12.39 7.08 -0.59
C GLY A 128 -11.76 8.43 -0.25
N ASN A 129 -11.86 8.85 1.00
CA ASN A 129 -11.27 10.10 1.49
C ASN A 129 -9.73 10.08 1.63
N GLN A 130 -9.09 8.95 1.40
CA GLN A 130 -7.63 8.80 1.44
C GLN A 130 -6.95 9.05 0.08
N VAL A 131 -7.71 9.34 -0.98
CA VAL A 131 -7.15 9.53 -2.33
C VAL A 131 -6.02 10.55 -2.34
N GLU A 132 -6.22 11.73 -1.74
CA GLU A 132 -5.21 12.81 -1.74
C GLU A 132 -3.93 12.40 -0.98
N ARG A 133 -4.07 11.69 0.14
CA ARG A 133 -2.94 11.17 0.91
C ARG A 133 -2.19 10.08 0.16
N PHE A 134 -2.91 9.23 -0.55
CA PHE A 134 -2.31 8.21 -1.40
C PHE A 134 -1.52 8.84 -2.57
N GLU A 135 -2.09 9.83 -3.25
CA GLU A 135 -1.39 10.57 -4.30
C GLU A 135 -0.13 11.26 -3.78
N TRP A 136 -0.21 11.89 -2.61
CA TRP A 136 0.96 12.47 -1.95
C TRP A 136 2.02 11.40 -1.65
N LEU A 137 1.62 10.25 -1.13
CA LEU A 137 2.53 9.13 -0.85
C LEU A 137 3.25 8.67 -2.12
N LEU A 138 2.52 8.50 -3.22
CA LEU A 138 3.09 8.12 -4.50
C LEU A 138 4.08 9.19 -5.03
N ASP A 139 3.75 10.45 -4.87
CA ASP A 139 4.64 11.56 -5.27
C ASP A 139 5.95 11.55 -4.46
N GLN A 140 5.90 11.24 -3.15
CA GLN A 140 7.11 11.10 -2.34
C GLN A 140 7.94 9.88 -2.80
N LEU A 141 7.32 8.72 -2.92
CA LEU A 141 8.01 7.50 -3.38
C LEU A 141 8.59 7.66 -4.79
N GLY A 142 7.91 8.39 -5.66
CA GLY A 142 8.39 8.67 -7.03
C GLY A 142 9.63 9.57 -7.11
N LYS A 143 10.00 10.26 -6.02
CA LYS A 143 11.20 11.07 -5.88
C LYS A 143 12.36 10.31 -5.23
N MET A 144 12.09 9.16 -4.63
CA MET A 144 13.03 8.36 -3.88
C MET A 144 13.69 7.29 -4.78
N ASP A 145 14.96 7.06 -4.59
CA ASP A 145 15.59 5.83 -5.06
C ASP A 145 15.19 4.63 -4.19
N SER A 146 15.62 3.43 -4.55
CA SER A 146 15.25 2.22 -3.81
C SER A 146 15.70 2.27 -2.34
N THR A 147 16.91 2.73 -2.07
CA THR A 147 17.46 2.84 -0.71
C THR A 147 16.68 3.84 0.13
N GLN A 148 16.35 5.00 -0.42
CA GLN A 148 15.55 6.00 0.26
C GLN A 148 14.13 5.48 0.57
N ALA A 149 13.51 4.78 -0.37
CA ALA A 149 12.18 4.19 -0.17
C ALA A 149 12.20 3.09 0.91
N GLU A 150 13.26 2.27 0.94
CA GLU A 150 13.48 1.25 1.97
C GLU A 150 13.63 1.89 3.36
N ILE A 151 14.49 2.88 3.51
CA ILE A 151 14.68 3.61 4.77
C ILE A 151 13.37 4.25 5.23
N PHE A 152 12.67 4.92 4.32
CA PHE A 152 11.41 5.58 4.64
C PHE A 152 10.36 4.60 5.16
N ALA A 153 10.14 3.49 4.46
CA ALA A 153 9.15 2.49 4.86
C ALA A 153 9.56 1.75 6.15
N THR A 154 10.85 1.44 6.32
CA THR A 154 11.35 0.79 7.54
C THR A 154 11.20 1.70 8.76
N THR A 155 11.55 2.97 8.62
CA THR A 155 11.38 3.99 9.67
C THR A 155 9.91 4.12 10.07
N PHE A 156 9.02 4.21 9.07
CA PHE A 156 7.59 4.26 9.32
C PHE A 156 7.09 3.02 10.07
N MET A 157 7.49 1.83 9.65
CA MET A 157 7.05 0.59 10.31
C MET A 157 7.59 0.48 11.75
N ALA A 158 8.83 0.87 11.99
CA ALA A 158 9.39 0.91 13.33
C ALA A 158 8.62 1.88 14.26
N TRP A 159 8.31 3.07 13.77
CA TRP A 159 7.49 4.04 14.47
C TRP A 159 6.07 3.53 14.73
N HIS A 160 5.44 2.95 13.73
CA HIS A 160 4.09 2.37 13.81
C HIS A 160 4.02 1.24 14.84
N ASP A 161 5.01 0.35 14.88
CA ASP A 161 5.06 -0.74 15.86
C ASP A 161 5.21 -0.21 17.28
N LEU A 162 6.06 0.79 17.52
CA LEU A 162 6.22 1.42 18.82
C LEU A 162 4.91 2.05 19.32
N LEU A 163 4.14 2.68 18.43
CA LEU A 163 2.81 3.20 18.78
C LEU A 163 1.86 2.07 19.19
N HIS A 164 1.86 0.96 18.48
CA HIS A 164 1.04 -0.21 18.82
C HIS A 164 1.46 -0.90 20.13
N GLU A 165 2.74 -0.80 20.50
CA GLU A 165 3.25 -1.25 21.80
C GLU A 165 2.94 -0.27 22.96
N GLY A 166 2.28 0.85 22.66
CA GLY A 166 1.84 1.83 23.67
C GLY A 166 2.84 2.95 23.94
N VAL A 167 3.87 3.10 23.11
CA VAL A 167 4.79 4.25 23.20
C VAL A 167 4.10 5.46 22.58
N GLY A 168 3.60 6.37 23.38
CA GLY A 168 2.75 7.49 22.91
C GLY A 168 3.46 8.50 22.00
N SER A 169 4.78 8.64 22.12
CA SER A 169 5.60 9.54 21.29
C SER A 169 6.99 8.94 21.11
N PRO A 170 7.16 8.00 20.16
CA PRO A 170 8.46 7.39 19.90
C PRO A 170 9.54 8.41 19.54
N THR A 171 10.69 8.33 20.17
CA THR A 171 11.87 9.14 19.87
C THR A 171 12.66 8.54 18.69
N GLU A 172 13.49 9.36 18.04
CA GLU A 172 14.39 8.90 16.98
C GLU A 172 15.29 7.74 17.44
N ALA A 173 15.78 7.78 18.67
CA ALA A 173 16.62 6.73 19.23
C ALA A 173 15.84 5.41 19.39
N GLU A 174 14.61 5.45 19.88
CA GLU A 174 13.74 4.26 20.00
C GLU A 174 13.41 3.69 18.62
N ILE A 175 13.12 4.53 17.64
CA ILE A 175 12.88 4.10 16.25
C ILE A 175 14.15 3.44 15.69
N ALA A 176 15.32 4.06 15.85
CA ALA A 176 16.59 3.54 15.33
C ALA A 176 16.98 2.18 15.93
N THR A 177 16.57 1.83 17.13
CA THR A 177 16.83 0.51 17.72
C THR A 177 16.00 -0.63 17.13
N ARG A 178 15.04 -0.32 16.24
CA ARG A 178 14.15 -1.30 15.59
C ARG A 178 14.58 -1.65 14.16
N PHE A 179 15.67 -1.02 13.67
CA PHE A 179 16.25 -1.30 12.34
C PHE A 179 16.97 -2.64 12.27
#